data_c26e4d71e4b6667aa531975ce36d630b
#
_entry.id   c26e4d71e4b6667aa531975ce36d630b
#
_cell.length_a   1.000
_cell.length_b   1.000
_cell.length_c   1.000
_cell.angle_alpha   90.00
_cell.angle_beta   90.00
_cell.angle_gamma   90.00
#
_symmetry.space_group_name_H-M   'P 1'
#
loop_
_entity.id
_entity.type
_entity.pdbx_description
1 polymer ?
#
loop_
_entity_poly.entity_id
_entity_poly.type
_entity_poly.pdbx_seq_one_letter_code
_entity_poly.pdbx_strand_id
1 'polypeptide(L)'
;MRNKILYLFASLVMLSGCNNQPAYKDSSLSPEERAEDLLQQLTLEEKVALMMDNSKPVERLGIKPYNWWNEALHGVARSGLATVFPQPIGMAASFEPDAIHTIYLSLIHISEPT
;
A
#
# COMPACT_ATOMS: atom_id res chain seq x y z
N MET A 1 13.19 52.55 17.91
CA MET A 1 13.59 51.52 16.90
C MET A 1 13.70 50.12 17.51
N ARG A 2 14.26 49.96 18.71
CA ARG A 2 14.52 48.67 19.39
C ARG A 2 13.27 47.78 19.57
N ASN A 3 12.12 48.37 19.90
CA ASN A 3 10.89 47.63 20.14
C ASN A 3 10.19 47.14 18.83
N LYS A 4 10.37 47.85 17.70
CA LYS A 4 9.81 47.45 16.41
C LYS A 4 10.50 46.22 15.82
N ILE A 5 11.80 46.09 16.08
CA ILE A 5 12.60 44.92 15.68
C ILE A 5 12.19 43.69 16.50
N LEU A 6 11.90 43.85 17.79
CA LEU A 6 11.45 42.77 18.67
C LEU A 6 10.08 42.23 18.25
N TYR A 7 9.15 43.05 17.83
CA TYR A 7 7.84 42.64 17.32
C TYR A 7 7.95 41.96 15.95
N LEU A 8 8.91 42.38 15.11
CA LEU A 8 9.16 41.73 13.82
C LEU A 8 9.72 40.31 13.99
N PHE A 9 10.61 40.09 14.97
CA PHE A 9 11.12 38.79 15.32
C PHE A 9 10.05 37.89 15.94
N ALA A 10 9.20 38.39 16.81
CA ALA A 10 8.11 37.66 17.43
C ALA A 10 7.05 37.21 16.39
N SER A 11 6.77 38.05 15.39
CA SER A 11 5.82 37.67 14.31
C SER A 11 6.39 36.65 13.35
N LEU A 12 7.71 36.60 13.14
CA LEU A 12 8.36 35.61 12.26
C LEU A 12 8.36 34.22 12.88
N VAL A 13 8.45 34.09 14.20
CA VAL A 13 8.41 32.81 14.91
C VAL A 13 7.00 32.20 14.91
N MET A 14 5.96 33.01 14.82
CA MET A 14 4.56 32.49 14.74
C MET A 14 4.17 31.99 13.36
N LEU A 15 4.99 32.24 12.32
CA LEU A 15 4.78 31.74 10.96
C LEU A 15 5.42 30.34 10.72
N SER A 16 6.15 29.81 11.69
CA SER A 16 6.57 28.39 11.69
C SER A 16 5.35 27.54 12.02
N GLY A 17 4.34 27.57 11.13
CA GLY A 17 3.19 26.70 11.22
C GLY A 17 3.70 25.27 11.27
N CYS A 18 3.45 24.58 12.37
CA CYS A 18 3.64 23.14 12.47
C CYS A 18 2.98 22.53 11.25
N ASN A 19 3.77 21.89 10.41
CA ASN A 19 3.26 21.05 9.33
C ASN A 19 2.61 19.86 10.03
N ASN A 20 1.32 20.01 10.38
CA ASN A 20 0.55 19.09 11.20
C ASN A 20 0.06 17.91 10.34
N GLN A 21 0.92 17.47 9.39
CA GLN A 21 0.63 16.30 8.59
C GLN A 21 0.76 15.06 9.48
N PRO A 22 -0.24 14.18 9.53
CA PRO A 22 -0.16 12.94 10.30
C PRO A 22 1.04 12.10 9.86
N ALA A 23 1.68 11.41 10.81
CA ALA A 23 2.89 10.65 10.55
C ALA A 23 2.70 9.55 9.48
N TYR A 24 1.51 8.96 9.37
CA TYR A 24 1.24 7.96 8.33
C TYR A 24 1.31 8.51 6.89
N LYS A 25 1.21 9.83 6.70
CA LYS A 25 1.37 10.49 5.39
C LYS A 25 2.80 10.94 5.10
N ASP A 26 3.68 10.90 6.08
CA ASP A 26 5.07 11.31 5.93
C ASP A 26 5.89 10.20 5.28
N SER A 27 6.26 10.38 4.02
CA SER A 27 7.06 9.41 3.28
C SER A 27 8.51 9.30 3.72
N SER A 28 8.99 10.18 4.60
CA SER A 28 10.34 10.12 5.18
C SER A 28 10.46 9.12 6.33
N LEU A 29 9.31 8.74 6.92
CA LEU A 29 9.25 7.74 7.97
C LEU A 29 9.21 6.32 7.39
N SER A 30 9.64 5.35 8.20
CA SER A 30 9.55 3.93 7.81
C SER A 30 8.10 3.48 7.62
N PRO A 31 7.85 2.44 6.81
CA PRO A 31 6.51 1.86 6.66
C PRO A 31 5.90 1.44 8.00
N GLU A 32 6.70 0.92 8.91
CA GLU A 32 6.29 0.46 10.25
C GLU A 32 5.81 1.62 11.11
N GLU A 33 6.57 2.72 11.17
CA GLU A 33 6.19 3.91 11.94
C GLU A 33 4.90 4.55 11.39
N ARG A 34 4.76 4.58 10.08
CA ARG A 34 3.57 5.07 9.41
C ARG A 34 2.35 4.19 9.68
N ALA A 35 2.53 2.87 9.65
CA ALA A 35 1.47 1.92 9.94
C ALA A 35 1.00 2.02 11.40
N GLU A 36 1.92 2.17 12.35
CA GLU A 36 1.61 2.33 13.76
C GLU A 36 0.78 3.59 14.03
N ASP A 37 1.18 4.74 13.46
CA ASP A 37 0.42 5.98 13.58
C ASP A 37 -0.98 5.85 12.97
N LEU A 38 -1.10 5.20 11.81
CA LEU A 38 -2.38 4.94 11.18
C LEU A 38 -3.28 4.04 12.03
N LEU A 39 -2.72 2.96 12.60
CA LEU A 39 -3.46 2.03 13.45
C LEU A 39 -4.09 2.71 14.67
N GLN A 40 -3.43 3.70 15.25
CA GLN A 40 -3.97 4.45 16.37
C GLN A 40 -5.14 5.35 15.98
N GLN A 41 -5.22 5.75 14.73
CA GLN A 41 -6.27 6.63 14.22
C GLN A 41 -7.50 5.88 13.69
N LEU A 42 -7.39 4.58 13.43
CA LEU A 42 -8.48 3.75 12.91
C LEU A 42 -9.42 3.27 14.02
N THR A 43 -10.73 3.29 13.76
CA THR A 43 -11.71 2.60 14.61
C THR A 43 -11.61 1.08 14.43
N LEU A 44 -12.25 0.32 15.33
CA LEU A 44 -12.26 -1.14 15.21
C LEU A 44 -12.95 -1.59 13.90
N GLU A 45 -14.06 -0.97 13.55
CA GLU A 45 -14.81 -1.27 12.33
C GLU A 45 -14.00 -0.99 11.08
N GLU A 46 -13.23 0.12 11.08
CA GLU A 46 -12.34 0.46 9.96
C GLU A 46 -11.19 -0.54 9.84
N LYS A 47 -10.61 -0.96 10.96
CA LYS A 47 -9.57 -2.01 10.98
C LYS A 47 -10.08 -3.30 10.38
N VAL A 48 -11.27 -3.75 10.78
CA VAL A 48 -11.91 -4.96 10.24
C VAL A 48 -12.19 -4.81 8.74
N ALA A 49 -12.70 -3.65 8.31
CA ALA A 49 -12.97 -3.38 6.90
C ALA A 49 -11.72 -3.39 6.02
N LEU A 50 -10.57 -2.95 6.55
CA LEU A 50 -9.29 -2.98 5.85
C LEU A 50 -8.67 -4.39 5.75
N MET A 51 -9.14 -5.35 6.55
CA MET A 51 -8.70 -6.75 6.47
C MET A 51 -9.39 -7.54 5.35
N MET A 52 -10.43 -6.97 4.73
CA MET A 52 -11.09 -7.60 3.60
C MET A 52 -10.27 -7.44 2.32
N ASP A 53 -10.35 -8.43 1.44
CA ASP A 53 -9.70 -8.40 0.11
C ASP A 53 -10.11 -7.17 -0.72
N ASN A 54 -11.37 -6.77 -0.62
CA ASN A 54 -11.90 -5.53 -1.16
C ASN A 54 -12.02 -4.50 -0.03
N SER A 55 -10.89 -3.92 0.34
CA SER A 55 -10.81 -2.95 1.42
C SER A 55 -11.62 -1.69 1.14
N LYS A 56 -12.48 -1.32 2.08
CA LYS A 56 -13.28 -0.11 1.97
C LYS A 56 -12.42 1.14 2.19
N PRO A 57 -12.80 2.28 1.59
CA PRO A 57 -12.10 3.53 1.85
C PRO A 57 -12.31 4.01 3.28
N VAL A 58 -11.32 4.71 3.83
CA VAL A 58 -11.46 5.48 5.07
C VAL A 58 -11.28 6.96 4.71
N GLU A 59 -12.36 7.56 4.23
CA GLU A 59 -12.34 8.91 3.62
C GLU A 59 -11.80 9.98 4.56
N ARG A 60 -12.16 9.93 5.87
CA ARG A 60 -11.68 10.88 6.87
C ARG A 60 -10.16 10.89 7.04
N LEU A 61 -9.48 9.79 6.70
CA LEU A 61 -8.02 9.66 6.71
C LEU A 61 -7.41 9.75 5.31
N GLY A 62 -8.25 9.88 4.27
CA GLY A 62 -7.81 9.94 2.88
C GLY A 62 -7.29 8.59 2.35
N ILE A 63 -7.70 7.48 2.96
CA ILE A 63 -7.37 6.13 2.50
C ILE A 63 -8.35 5.76 1.40
N LYS A 64 -7.81 5.43 0.23
CA LYS A 64 -8.59 4.98 -0.93
C LYS A 64 -9.01 3.53 -0.78
N PRO A 65 -10.09 3.09 -1.45
CA PRO A 65 -10.42 1.67 -1.53
C PRO A 65 -9.30 0.93 -2.27
N TYR A 66 -9.04 -0.29 -1.87
CA TYR A 66 -8.05 -1.13 -2.50
C TYR A 66 -8.54 -2.58 -2.57
N ASN A 67 -8.42 -3.19 -3.73
CA ASN A 67 -8.68 -4.61 -3.91
C ASN A 67 -7.34 -5.33 -4.10
N TRP A 68 -6.93 -6.10 -3.07
CA TRP A 68 -5.69 -6.86 -3.08
C TRP A 68 -5.89 -8.33 -3.45
N TRP A 69 -7.11 -8.71 -3.87
CA TRP A 69 -7.36 -10.06 -4.33
C TRP A 69 -6.55 -10.37 -5.59
N ASN A 70 -5.71 -11.37 -5.50
CA ASN A 70 -4.93 -11.86 -6.62
C ASN A 70 -4.83 -13.38 -6.55
N GLU A 71 -4.99 -14.03 -7.69
CA GLU A 71 -4.83 -15.46 -7.86
C GLU A 71 -3.80 -15.71 -8.95
N ALA A 72 -2.82 -16.57 -8.68
CA ALA A 72 -1.75 -16.90 -9.61
C ALA A 72 -1.57 -18.42 -9.73
N LEU A 73 -2.67 -19.17 -9.71
CA LEU A 73 -2.61 -20.64 -9.76
C LEU A 73 -2.06 -21.15 -11.09
N HIS A 74 -2.52 -20.59 -12.21
CA HIS A 74 -2.01 -20.88 -13.55
C HIS A 74 -2.07 -19.66 -14.49
N GLY A 75 -2.12 -18.49 -13.93
CA GLY A 75 -2.24 -17.20 -14.59
C GLY A 75 -2.63 -16.16 -13.55
N VAL A 76 -2.67 -14.90 -13.94
CA VAL A 76 -3.12 -13.81 -13.06
C VAL A 76 -4.60 -13.60 -13.24
N ALA A 77 -5.41 -13.96 -12.24
CA ALA A 77 -6.85 -13.76 -12.27
C ALA A 77 -7.23 -12.38 -11.77
N ARG A 78 -8.19 -11.73 -12.44
CA ARG A 78 -8.84 -10.47 -12.02
C ARG A 78 -7.92 -9.24 -11.94
N SER A 79 -6.69 -9.34 -12.42
CA SER A 79 -5.70 -8.26 -12.38
C SER A 79 -5.33 -7.73 -13.76
N GLY A 80 -6.19 -7.96 -14.77
CA GLY A 80 -5.98 -7.50 -16.13
C GLY A 80 -5.79 -8.63 -17.14
N LEU A 81 -5.15 -8.32 -18.27
CA LEU A 81 -4.84 -9.28 -19.32
C LEU A 81 -3.40 -9.78 -19.15
N ALA A 82 -3.28 -11.09 -18.93
CA ALA A 82 -1.99 -11.76 -18.81
C ALA A 82 -2.06 -13.15 -19.44
N THR A 83 -0.93 -13.81 -19.62
CA THR A 83 -0.87 -15.18 -20.10
C THR A 83 -1.54 -16.12 -19.10
N VAL A 84 -2.42 -16.99 -19.60
CA VAL A 84 -3.03 -18.07 -18.82
C VAL A 84 -2.41 -19.37 -19.26
N PHE A 85 -1.82 -20.10 -18.33
CA PHE A 85 -1.22 -21.39 -18.55
C PHE A 85 -2.24 -22.52 -18.33
N PRO A 86 -1.95 -23.76 -18.73
CA PRO A 86 -2.79 -24.91 -18.38
C PRO A 86 -2.95 -25.07 -16.86
N GLN A 87 -3.99 -25.76 -16.45
CA GLN A 87 -4.18 -26.10 -15.03
C GLN A 87 -2.95 -26.85 -14.48
N PRO A 88 -2.59 -26.65 -13.19
CA PRO A 88 -1.43 -27.28 -12.58
C PRO A 88 -1.36 -28.80 -12.76
N ILE A 89 -2.50 -29.48 -12.71
CA ILE A 89 -2.58 -30.94 -12.95
C ILE A 89 -2.13 -31.29 -14.38
N GLY A 90 -2.50 -30.49 -15.38
CA GLY A 90 -2.07 -30.67 -16.76
C GLY A 90 -0.58 -30.40 -16.96
N MET A 91 -0.07 -29.36 -16.30
CA MET A 91 1.35 -29.04 -16.34
C MET A 91 2.19 -30.10 -15.64
N ALA A 92 1.72 -30.64 -14.50
CA ALA A 92 2.39 -31.71 -13.77
C ALA A 92 2.47 -33.01 -14.59
N ALA A 93 1.49 -33.28 -15.45
CA ALA A 93 1.49 -34.43 -16.35
C ALA A 93 2.58 -34.40 -17.44
N SER A 94 3.26 -33.27 -17.62
CA SER A 94 4.43 -33.19 -18.50
C SER A 94 5.67 -33.85 -17.92
N PHE A 95 5.74 -34.05 -16.60
CA PHE A 95 6.91 -34.53 -15.86
C PHE A 95 8.18 -33.69 -16.11
N GLU A 96 8.00 -32.38 -16.41
CA GLU A 96 9.07 -31.44 -16.73
C GLU A 96 9.19 -30.38 -15.62
N PRO A 97 9.87 -30.64 -14.50
CA PRO A 97 9.92 -29.76 -13.35
C PRO A 97 10.53 -28.39 -13.67
N ASP A 98 11.52 -28.33 -14.57
CA ASP A 98 12.17 -27.08 -14.94
C ASP A 98 11.25 -26.17 -15.75
N ALA A 99 10.42 -26.72 -16.61
CA ALA A 99 9.41 -25.98 -17.34
C ALA A 99 8.35 -25.40 -16.39
N ILE A 100 7.89 -26.19 -15.42
CA ILE A 100 6.96 -25.76 -14.40
C ILE A 100 7.56 -24.63 -13.56
N HIS A 101 8.79 -24.79 -13.11
CA HIS A 101 9.49 -23.77 -12.35
C HIS A 101 9.58 -22.44 -13.13
N THR A 102 9.92 -22.50 -14.41
CA THR A 102 10.00 -21.31 -15.29
C THR A 102 8.64 -20.63 -15.42
N ILE A 103 7.56 -21.38 -15.58
CA ILE A 103 6.19 -20.85 -15.65
C ILE A 103 5.84 -20.11 -14.35
N TYR A 104 6.07 -20.72 -13.20
CA TYR A 104 5.74 -20.08 -11.92
C TYR A 104 6.62 -18.87 -11.60
N LEU A 105 7.88 -18.86 -12.02
CA LEU A 105 8.71 -17.64 -11.94
C LEU A 105 8.12 -16.51 -12.79
N SER A 106 7.62 -16.79 -13.98
CA SER A 106 6.97 -15.77 -14.83
C SER A 106 5.71 -15.20 -14.18
N LEU A 107 4.93 -16.03 -13.47
CA LEU A 107 3.74 -15.57 -12.74
C LEU A 107 4.09 -14.67 -11.56
N ILE A 108 5.18 -14.95 -10.84
CA ILE A 108 5.67 -14.07 -9.76
C ILE A 108 5.97 -12.68 -10.33
N HIS A 109 6.70 -12.58 -11.43
CA HIS A 109 7.05 -11.30 -12.05
C HIS A 109 5.84 -10.53 -12.60
N ILE A 110 4.81 -11.22 -13.08
CA ILE A 110 3.56 -10.59 -13.52
C ILE A 110 2.77 -10.02 -12.32
N SER A 111 2.85 -10.68 -11.18
CA SER A 111 2.08 -10.35 -9.98
C SER A 111 2.77 -9.36 -9.04
N GLU A 112 4.05 -9.03 -9.28
CA GLU A 112 4.77 -8.06 -8.49
C GLU A 112 4.16 -6.67 -8.66
N PRO A 113 3.90 -5.94 -7.57
CA PRO A 113 3.48 -4.54 -7.67
C PRO A 113 4.62 -3.70 -8.24
N THR A 114 4.35 -3.03 -9.33
CA THR A 114 5.26 -2.06 -9.97
C THR A 114 5.19 -0.71 -9.28
#